data_3cf2f4d36255487e5f7355fd7d154277
#
_entry.id   3cf2f4d36255487e5f7355fd7d154277
#
_cell.length_a   1.000
_cell.length_b   1.000
_cell.length_c   1.000
_cell.angle_alpha   90.00
_cell.angle_beta   90.00
_cell.angle_gamma   90.00
#
_symmetry.space_group_name_H-M   'P 1'
#
loop_
_entity.id
_entity.type
_entity.pdbx_description
1 polymer ?
#
loop_
_entity_poly.entity_id
_entity_poly.type
_entity_poly.pdbx_seq_one_letter_code
_entity_poly.pdbx_strand_id
1 'polypeptide(L)'
;ISSVPIAYWLSNKAIEIFETSNSIGDLGEVRGGMTSANNARFLRTWHEVDYDTIGFGLDKNTASRSIFKWFPYNKGGTGRKWYGNMDYVINWHKDGEDIKNYKLEQSKLNPKYNTAIAALSCIFKPHLSWSFVSTTSFSLRRYPKGFLFDVAGSAIFLEDELKSRYVLGLMNSVVAKAFLNVLNPTFNFQPKNIASVPFVENEAELVVELVDCQEHISKMEWDSRE
;
A
#
# COMPACT_ATOMS: atom_id res chain seq x y z
N ILE A 1 14.19 -1.86 24.83
CA ILE A 1 13.62 -2.28 23.52
C ILE A 1 12.59 -3.36 23.82
N SER A 2 11.31 -2.98 24.00
CA SER A 2 10.31 -3.90 24.57
C SER A 2 9.48 -4.66 23.53
N SER A 3 9.94 -4.83 22.28
CA SER A 3 9.17 -5.53 21.23
C SER A 3 9.96 -6.22 20.12
N VAL A 4 11.28 -6.38 20.27
CA VAL A 4 12.05 -7.21 19.33
C VAL A 4 11.86 -8.67 19.75
N PRO A 5 11.35 -9.56 18.89
CA PRO A 5 11.35 -10.99 19.17
C PRO A 5 12.78 -11.44 19.47
N ILE A 6 12.97 -12.26 20.50
CA ILE A 6 14.30 -12.81 20.84
C ILE A 6 14.69 -13.73 19.67
N ALA A 7 15.52 -13.21 18.78
CA ALA A 7 15.98 -13.92 17.58
C ALA A 7 17.44 -14.34 17.78
N TYR A 8 17.65 -15.47 18.45
CA TYR A 8 18.98 -16.03 18.75
C TYR A 8 19.83 -16.36 17.52
N TRP A 9 19.24 -16.36 16.33
CA TRP A 9 19.92 -16.66 15.07
C TRP A 9 20.38 -15.42 14.30
N LEU A 10 20.12 -14.22 14.80
CA LEU A 10 20.59 -12.99 14.17
C LEU A 10 22.11 -12.86 14.36
N SER A 11 22.80 -12.44 13.30
CA SER A 11 24.20 -12.04 13.41
C SER A 11 24.31 -10.74 14.22
N ASN A 12 25.46 -10.53 14.88
CA ASN A 12 25.75 -9.27 15.58
C ASN A 12 25.56 -8.04 14.67
N LYS A 13 25.93 -8.17 13.40
CA LYS A 13 25.75 -7.12 12.39
C LYS A 13 24.28 -6.78 12.15
N ALA A 14 23.40 -7.78 12.10
CA ALA A 14 21.97 -7.55 11.95
C ALA A 14 21.37 -6.87 13.20
N ILE A 15 21.81 -7.26 14.39
CA ILE A 15 21.39 -6.62 15.66
C ILE A 15 21.81 -5.15 15.65
N GLU A 16 23.08 -4.87 15.33
CA GLU A 16 23.60 -3.50 15.21
C GLU A 16 22.74 -2.64 14.24
N ILE A 17 22.36 -3.19 13.10
CA ILE A 17 21.50 -2.50 12.13
C ILE A 17 20.13 -2.15 12.73
N PHE A 18 19.49 -3.06 13.45
CA PHE A 18 18.22 -2.80 14.12
C PHE A 18 18.33 -1.73 15.23
N GLU A 19 19.49 -1.60 15.87
CA GLU A 19 19.71 -0.65 16.98
C GLU A 19 20.12 0.74 16.49
N THR A 20 20.83 0.82 15.37
CA THR A 20 21.49 2.07 14.95
C THR A 20 20.85 2.73 13.73
N SER A 21 20.11 1.98 12.91
CA SER A 21 19.51 2.52 11.67
C SER A 21 18.13 3.13 11.91
N ASN A 22 17.79 4.15 11.13
CA ASN A 22 16.42 4.59 11.00
C ASN A 22 15.54 3.44 10.48
N SER A 23 14.27 3.47 10.77
CA SER A 23 13.29 2.53 10.26
C SER A 23 12.53 3.12 9.04
N ILE A 24 11.81 2.28 8.30
CA ILE A 24 10.90 2.75 7.23
C ILE A 24 9.86 3.73 7.79
N GLY A 25 9.40 3.52 9.04
CA GLY A 25 8.45 4.41 9.71
C GLY A 25 9.00 5.80 10.04
N ASP A 26 10.34 5.94 10.15
CA ASP A 26 10.99 7.24 10.37
C ASP A 26 11.11 8.06 9.07
N LEU A 27 11.00 7.41 7.91
CA LEU A 27 11.08 8.07 6.61
C LEU A 27 9.73 8.61 6.12
N GLY A 28 8.62 8.02 6.59
CA GLY A 28 7.30 8.41 6.13
C GLY A 28 6.16 7.66 6.82
N GLU A 29 4.94 7.90 6.35
CA GLU A 29 3.76 7.31 6.96
C GLU A 29 3.51 5.89 6.44
N VAL A 30 3.36 4.93 7.36
CA VAL A 30 2.96 3.55 7.05
C VAL A 30 1.55 3.31 7.58
N ARG A 31 0.58 3.08 6.69
CA ARG A 31 -0.86 3.07 7.03
C ARG A 31 -1.59 1.88 6.44
N GLY A 32 -2.56 1.38 7.20
CA GLY A 32 -3.67 0.59 6.66
C GLY A 32 -4.70 1.50 6.03
N GLY A 33 -5.28 1.07 4.92
CA GLY A 33 -6.30 1.84 4.21
C GLY A 33 -7.71 1.71 4.79
N MET A 34 -8.66 2.24 4.04
CA MET A 34 -10.08 2.17 4.37
C MET A 34 -10.68 0.80 4.02
N THR A 35 -11.84 0.50 4.58
CA THR A 35 -12.68 -0.61 4.10
C THR A 35 -13.78 -0.07 3.19
N SER A 36 -14.14 -0.81 2.14
CA SER A 36 -15.27 -0.47 1.26
C SER A 36 -16.62 -0.57 1.97
N ALA A 37 -16.66 -1.14 3.18
CA ALA A 37 -17.86 -1.47 3.95
C ALA A 37 -18.75 -2.57 3.30
N ASN A 38 -18.91 -2.54 1.99
CA ASN A 38 -19.66 -3.56 1.22
C ASN A 38 -19.08 -3.65 -0.20
N ASN A 39 -18.28 -4.68 -0.46
CA ASN A 39 -17.62 -4.86 -1.76
C ASN A 39 -18.64 -5.02 -2.89
N ALA A 40 -19.70 -5.81 -2.70
CA ALA A 40 -20.70 -6.05 -3.72
C ALA A 40 -21.44 -4.77 -4.16
N ARG A 41 -21.56 -3.79 -3.24
CA ARG A 41 -22.23 -2.52 -3.51
C ARG A 41 -21.29 -1.47 -4.10
N PHE A 42 -20.08 -1.35 -3.56
CA PHE A 42 -19.20 -0.20 -3.80
C PHE A 42 -17.94 -0.49 -4.61
N LEU A 43 -17.62 -1.77 -4.87
CA LEU A 43 -16.42 -2.16 -5.60
C LEU A 43 -16.79 -2.82 -6.93
N ARG A 44 -16.00 -2.52 -7.97
CA ARG A 44 -16.07 -3.15 -9.30
C ARG A 44 -14.65 -3.38 -9.81
N THR A 45 -14.49 -4.26 -10.75
CA THR A 45 -13.32 -4.25 -11.62
C THR A 45 -13.50 -3.13 -12.66
N TRP A 46 -12.39 -2.54 -13.12
CA TRP A 46 -12.48 -1.35 -14.00
C TRP A 46 -13.27 -1.60 -15.29
N HIS A 47 -13.22 -2.81 -15.83
CA HIS A 47 -13.95 -3.22 -17.05
C HIS A 47 -15.46 -3.51 -16.83
N GLU A 48 -15.93 -3.52 -15.57
CA GLU A 48 -17.38 -3.66 -15.27
C GLU A 48 -18.12 -2.33 -15.27
N VAL A 49 -17.43 -1.22 -15.47
CA VAL A 49 -18.00 0.12 -15.45
C VAL A 49 -17.64 0.87 -16.73
N ASP A 50 -18.43 1.90 -17.05
CA ASP A 50 -18.11 2.78 -18.17
C ASP A 50 -16.81 3.54 -17.88
N TYR A 51 -15.84 3.41 -18.77
CA TYR A 51 -14.50 4.00 -18.66
C TYR A 51 -14.55 5.52 -18.47
N ASP A 52 -15.46 6.21 -19.15
CA ASP A 52 -15.64 7.65 -19.06
C ASP A 52 -16.19 8.12 -17.70
N THR A 53 -16.62 7.19 -16.85
CA THR A 53 -17.07 7.47 -15.47
C THR A 53 -15.99 7.28 -14.41
N ILE A 54 -14.75 6.93 -14.83
CA ILE A 54 -13.62 6.70 -13.93
C ILE A 54 -12.73 7.94 -13.86
N GLY A 55 -12.47 8.43 -12.65
CA GLY A 55 -11.57 9.55 -12.37
C GLY A 55 -10.13 9.08 -12.15
N PHE A 56 -9.34 8.99 -13.22
CA PHE A 56 -7.93 8.62 -13.15
C PHE A 56 -7.02 9.80 -12.80
N GLY A 57 -5.97 9.55 -12.01
CA GLY A 57 -4.87 10.49 -11.77
C GLY A 57 -5.24 11.77 -11.02
N LEU A 58 -6.42 11.84 -10.43
CA LEU A 58 -6.91 13.01 -9.71
C LEU A 58 -6.29 13.07 -8.31
N ASP A 59 -6.12 14.28 -7.79
CA ASP A 59 -5.89 14.51 -6.36
C ASP A 59 -7.22 14.61 -5.59
N LYS A 60 -7.14 14.63 -4.26
CA LYS A 60 -8.31 14.66 -3.40
C LYS A 60 -9.23 15.85 -3.66
N ASN A 61 -8.67 17.04 -3.90
CA ASN A 61 -9.46 18.25 -4.11
C ASN A 61 -10.20 18.21 -5.45
N THR A 62 -9.50 17.79 -6.50
CA THR A 62 -10.05 17.63 -7.84
C THR A 62 -11.10 16.52 -7.87
N ALA A 63 -10.81 15.38 -7.24
CA ALA A 63 -11.73 14.26 -7.13
C ALA A 63 -13.05 14.63 -6.43
N SER A 64 -12.98 15.38 -5.32
CA SER A 64 -14.17 15.80 -4.56
C SER A 64 -15.11 16.72 -5.31
N ARG A 65 -14.61 17.43 -6.33
CA ARG A 65 -15.38 18.36 -7.18
C ARG A 65 -15.73 17.78 -8.55
N SER A 66 -15.23 16.59 -8.86
CA SER A 66 -15.47 15.94 -10.15
C SER A 66 -16.85 15.31 -10.23
N ILE A 67 -17.27 15.05 -11.46
CA ILE A 67 -18.51 14.32 -11.76
C ILE A 67 -18.31 12.80 -11.76
N PHE A 68 -17.07 12.33 -11.65
CA PHE A 68 -16.74 10.93 -11.72
C PHE A 68 -17.35 10.16 -10.55
N LYS A 69 -17.80 8.94 -10.84
CA LYS A 69 -18.38 8.04 -9.86
C LYS A 69 -17.36 7.07 -9.30
N TRP A 70 -16.50 6.56 -10.17
CA TRP A 70 -15.55 5.51 -9.88
C TRP A 70 -14.14 6.07 -9.81
N PHE A 71 -13.35 5.54 -8.90
CA PHE A 71 -11.95 5.93 -8.73
C PHE A 71 -11.09 4.69 -8.51
N PRO A 72 -9.85 4.67 -9.03
CA PRO A 72 -8.95 3.55 -8.86
C PRO A 72 -8.78 3.17 -7.38
N TYR A 73 -8.79 1.86 -7.11
CA TYR A 73 -8.77 1.33 -5.76
C TYR A 73 -7.76 0.20 -5.60
N ASN A 74 -6.77 0.41 -4.75
CA ASN A 74 -5.81 -0.61 -4.38
C ASN A 74 -6.42 -1.57 -3.36
N LYS A 75 -6.81 -2.75 -3.80
CA LYS A 75 -7.41 -3.83 -2.99
C LYS A 75 -6.37 -4.82 -2.45
N GLY A 76 -5.08 -4.61 -2.66
CA GLY A 76 -4.03 -5.58 -2.40
C GLY A 76 -3.91 -6.59 -3.55
N GLY A 77 -4.31 -7.83 -3.32
CA GLY A 77 -4.31 -8.88 -4.35
C GLY A 77 -3.14 -9.87 -4.22
N THR A 78 -2.78 -10.53 -5.29
CA THR A 78 -1.71 -11.54 -5.33
C THR A 78 -0.33 -10.94 -5.06
N GLY A 79 0.63 -11.77 -4.66
CA GLY A 79 2.02 -11.35 -4.44
C GLY A 79 2.69 -10.94 -5.74
N ARG A 80 2.66 -9.66 -6.07
CA ARG A 80 3.28 -9.07 -7.26
C ARG A 80 4.22 -7.95 -6.82
N LYS A 81 5.45 -7.96 -7.31
CA LYS A 81 6.46 -6.93 -7.06
C LYS A 81 6.39 -5.83 -8.13
N TRP A 82 6.90 -4.67 -7.79
CA TRP A 82 7.18 -3.52 -8.65
C TRP A 82 5.94 -2.81 -9.18
N TYR A 83 5.09 -3.46 -9.99
CA TYR A 83 3.92 -2.87 -10.64
C TYR A 83 2.75 -3.85 -10.78
N GLY A 84 1.49 -3.39 -10.79
CA GLY A 84 0.27 -4.17 -11.06
C GLY A 84 -0.71 -4.26 -9.90
N ASN A 85 -1.70 -5.16 -10.00
CA ASN A 85 -2.86 -5.28 -9.11
C ASN A 85 -3.73 -4.02 -9.10
N MET A 86 -3.99 -3.45 -10.27
CA MET A 86 -4.77 -2.22 -10.47
C MET A 86 -6.17 -2.48 -11.02
N ASP A 87 -6.74 -3.63 -10.73
CA ASP A 87 -7.97 -4.14 -11.32
C ASP A 87 -9.24 -3.44 -10.83
N TYR A 88 -9.20 -2.80 -9.65
CA TYR A 88 -10.41 -2.36 -8.97
C TYR A 88 -10.64 -0.86 -9.03
N VAL A 89 -11.93 -0.50 -9.08
CA VAL A 89 -12.44 0.86 -8.87
C VAL A 89 -13.50 0.85 -7.76
N ILE A 90 -13.56 1.95 -7.01
CA ILE A 90 -14.51 2.13 -5.91
C ILE A 90 -15.44 3.32 -6.20
N ASN A 91 -16.72 3.20 -5.83
CA ASN A 91 -17.63 4.34 -5.85
C ASN A 91 -17.23 5.35 -4.76
N TRP A 92 -16.58 6.44 -5.18
CA TRP A 92 -16.17 7.54 -4.30
C TRP A 92 -16.81 8.88 -4.69
N HIS A 93 -17.94 8.82 -5.40
CA HIS A 93 -18.69 10.02 -5.81
C HIS A 93 -18.97 10.94 -4.61
N LYS A 94 -18.83 12.26 -4.82
CA LYS A 94 -19.03 13.26 -3.77
C LYS A 94 -18.26 12.95 -2.47
N ASP A 95 -16.96 12.68 -2.62
CA ASP A 95 -16.09 12.34 -1.49
C ASP A 95 -16.57 11.12 -0.67
N GLY A 96 -17.12 10.12 -1.36
CA GLY A 96 -17.54 8.86 -0.76
C GLY A 96 -18.85 8.94 0.04
N GLU A 97 -19.76 9.85 -0.33
CA GLU A 97 -21.04 10.07 0.35
C GLU A 97 -21.81 8.77 0.57
N ASP A 98 -21.94 7.93 -0.48
CA ASP A 98 -22.68 6.67 -0.40
C ASP A 98 -22.07 5.68 0.61
N ILE A 99 -20.74 5.58 0.66
CA ILE A 99 -20.05 4.71 1.62
C ILE A 99 -20.23 5.24 3.04
N LYS A 100 -20.08 6.54 3.24
CA LYS A 100 -20.26 7.19 4.54
C LYS A 100 -21.68 6.99 5.06
N ASN A 101 -22.68 7.20 4.23
CA ASN A 101 -24.09 7.01 4.58
C ASN A 101 -24.38 5.54 4.93
N TYR A 102 -23.90 4.60 4.11
CA TYR A 102 -24.03 3.18 4.41
C TYR A 102 -23.39 2.80 5.75
N LYS A 103 -22.21 3.31 6.07
CA LYS A 103 -21.57 3.06 7.37
C LYS A 103 -22.39 3.62 8.54
N LEU A 104 -22.99 4.79 8.36
CA LEU A 104 -23.89 5.38 9.36
C LEU A 104 -25.16 4.55 9.57
N GLU A 105 -25.75 4.01 8.51
CA GLU A 105 -26.90 3.10 8.59
C GLU A 105 -26.52 1.81 9.35
N GLN A 106 -25.36 1.22 9.03
CA GLN A 106 -24.88 0.02 9.74
C GLN A 106 -24.64 0.29 11.23
N SER A 107 -24.17 1.48 11.59
CA SER A 107 -23.95 1.84 13.00
C SER A 107 -25.24 1.97 13.82
N LYS A 108 -26.36 2.32 13.17
CA LYS A 108 -27.69 2.31 13.82
C LYS A 108 -28.15 0.90 14.18
N LEU A 109 -27.77 -0.08 13.35
CA LEU A 109 -28.09 -1.50 13.58
C LEU A 109 -27.10 -2.16 14.56
N ASN A 110 -25.85 -1.75 14.54
CA ASN A 110 -24.80 -2.21 15.43
C ASN A 110 -23.96 -1.02 15.93
N PRO A 111 -24.18 -0.55 17.16
CA PRO A 111 -23.44 0.60 17.72
C PRO A 111 -21.92 0.43 17.80
N LYS A 112 -21.40 -0.81 17.70
CA LYS A 112 -19.96 -1.09 17.65
C LYS A 112 -19.38 -1.01 16.23
N TYR A 113 -20.20 -0.76 15.21
CA TYR A 113 -19.74 -0.68 13.82
C TYR A 113 -18.88 0.58 13.62
N ASN A 114 -17.67 0.38 13.09
CA ASN A 114 -16.75 1.48 12.84
C ASN A 114 -17.17 2.30 11.61
N THR A 115 -17.62 3.52 11.83
CA THR A 115 -18.03 4.46 10.77
C THR A 115 -16.86 5.23 10.17
N ALA A 116 -15.70 5.27 10.81
CA ALA A 116 -14.56 6.03 10.34
C ALA A 116 -14.05 5.54 8.97
N ILE A 117 -13.62 6.46 8.15
CA ILE A 117 -12.84 6.20 6.95
C ILE A 117 -11.37 6.38 7.32
N ALA A 118 -10.62 5.29 7.33
CA ALA A 118 -9.21 5.33 7.69
C ALA A 118 -8.37 6.06 6.63
N ALA A 119 -7.29 6.69 7.09
CA ALA A 119 -6.25 7.29 6.26
C ALA A 119 -6.74 8.32 5.21
N LEU A 120 -7.77 9.10 5.52
CA LEU A 120 -8.34 10.14 4.63
C LEU A 120 -7.32 11.21 4.17
N SER A 121 -6.25 11.44 4.94
CA SER A 121 -5.16 12.35 4.57
C SER A 121 -4.23 11.79 3.49
N CYS A 122 -4.27 10.47 3.27
CA CYS A 122 -3.36 9.74 2.40
C CYS A 122 -4.00 9.29 1.08
N ILE A 123 -5.35 9.27 0.98
CA ILE A 123 -6.03 8.88 -0.27
C ILE A 123 -5.62 9.79 -1.42
N PHE A 124 -5.56 9.23 -2.63
CA PHE A 124 -5.13 9.88 -3.87
C PHE A 124 -3.65 10.25 -3.97
N LYS A 125 -2.86 10.08 -2.91
CA LYS A 125 -1.41 10.29 -2.97
C LYS A 125 -0.71 9.10 -3.64
N PRO A 126 0.43 9.32 -4.35
CA PRO A 126 1.27 8.23 -4.78
C PRO A 126 1.80 7.46 -3.56
N HIS A 127 1.93 6.14 -3.69
CA HIS A 127 2.34 5.31 -2.56
C HIS A 127 2.96 3.98 -3.00
N LEU A 128 3.70 3.37 -2.09
CA LEU A 128 4.13 1.98 -2.21
C LEU A 128 3.16 1.10 -1.42
N SER A 129 2.79 -0.05 -1.97
CA SER A 129 1.80 -0.92 -1.33
C SER A 129 2.19 -2.39 -1.37
N TRP A 130 1.72 -3.10 -0.35
CA TRP A 130 1.85 -4.56 -0.26
C TRP A 130 0.48 -5.20 -0.01
N SER A 131 0.40 -6.50 -0.20
CA SER A 131 -0.77 -7.27 0.19
C SER A 131 -0.67 -7.67 1.66
N PHE A 132 -1.68 -7.33 2.47
CA PHE A 132 -1.69 -7.59 3.91
C PHE A 132 -1.47 -9.08 4.24
N VAL A 133 -2.05 -9.97 3.45
CA VAL A 133 -1.84 -11.41 3.53
C VAL A 133 -1.07 -11.87 2.30
N SER A 134 0.04 -12.58 2.50
CA SER A 134 0.78 -13.22 1.42
C SER A 134 1.27 -14.59 1.86
N THR A 135 0.91 -15.63 1.11
CA THR A 135 1.31 -17.02 1.36
C THR A 135 2.67 -17.38 0.76
N THR A 136 3.22 -16.52 -0.08
CA THR A 136 4.50 -16.77 -0.75
C THR A 136 5.64 -15.97 -0.10
N SER A 137 5.75 -14.71 -0.44
CA SER A 137 6.75 -13.80 0.11
C SER A 137 6.18 -12.38 0.12
N PHE A 138 6.76 -11.53 0.96
CA PHE A 138 6.49 -10.10 0.91
C PHE A 138 6.80 -9.55 -0.48
N SER A 139 5.94 -8.67 -0.98
CA SER A 139 6.10 -8.02 -2.27
C SER A 139 5.54 -6.60 -2.22
N LEU A 140 6.36 -5.65 -2.61
CA LEU A 140 6.04 -4.23 -2.65
C LEU A 140 5.93 -3.76 -4.11
N ARG A 141 4.97 -2.87 -4.38
CA ARG A 141 4.74 -2.29 -5.69
C ARG A 141 4.33 -0.83 -5.57
N ARG A 142 4.56 -0.08 -6.64
CA ARG A 142 4.23 1.35 -6.71
C ARG A 142 2.82 1.55 -7.25
N TYR A 143 2.12 2.51 -6.66
CA TYR A 143 0.87 3.07 -7.15
C TYR A 143 1.03 4.56 -7.44
N PRO A 144 0.58 5.03 -8.62
CA PRO A 144 0.58 6.45 -8.94
C PRO A 144 -0.44 7.22 -8.10
N LYS A 145 -0.45 8.54 -8.24
CA LYS A 145 -1.53 9.36 -7.67
C LYS A 145 -2.90 8.96 -8.26
N GLY A 146 -3.96 9.20 -7.52
CA GLY A 146 -5.33 8.96 -7.97
C GLY A 146 -5.95 7.68 -7.43
N PHE A 147 -5.24 6.94 -6.59
CA PHE A 147 -5.75 5.72 -5.95
C PHE A 147 -6.24 5.98 -4.52
N LEU A 148 -7.38 5.37 -4.20
CA LEU A 148 -7.73 5.04 -2.82
C LEU A 148 -7.17 3.65 -2.51
N PHE A 149 -7.11 3.26 -1.23
CA PHE A 149 -6.50 1.99 -0.84
C PHE A 149 -7.23 1.32 0.33
N ASP A 150 -7.22 0.00 0.30
CA ASP A 150 -7.86 -0.89 1.28
C ASP A 150 -6.88 -1.25 2.42
N VAL A 151 -7.42 -1.72 3.52
CA VAL A 151 -6.63 -2.35 4.58
C VAL A 151 -5.83 -3.54 4.06
N ALA A 152 -6.39 -4.28 3.08
CA ALA A 152 -5.69 -5.39 2.42
C ALA A 152 -4.59 -4.94 1.45
N GLY A 153 -4.59 -3.68 1.04
CA GLY A 153 -3.55 -3.01 0.25
C GLY A 153 -2.91 -1.88 1.05
N SER A 154 -2.44 -2.19 2.27
CA SER A 154 -1.74 -1.22 3.13
C SER A 154 -0.57 -0.56 2.44
N ALA A 155 -0.20 0.66 2.84
CA ALA A 155 0.67 1.52 2.05
C ALA A 155 1.72 2.28 2.88
N ILE A 156 2.82 2.64 2.19
CA ILE A 156 3.89 3.54 2.65
C ILE A 156 3.80 4.82 1.81
N PHE A 157 3.80 5.96 2.47
CA PHE A 157 3.79 7.28 1.86
C PHE A 157 5.10 7.99 2.18
N LEU A 158 5.87 8.30 1.15
CA LEU A 158 7.14 9.00 1.22
C LEU A 158 7.06 10.26 0.36
N GLU A 159 7.56 11.38 0.88
CA GLU A 159 7.57 12.64 0.14
C GLU A 159 8.73 12.69 -0.87
N ASP A 160 9.86 12.09 -0.51
CA ASP A 160 11.06 12.01 -1.35
C ASP A 160 10.91 10.85 -2.36
N GLU A 161 10.88 11.21 -3.63
CA GLU A 161 10.71 10.26 -4.72
C GLU A 161 11.91 9.31 -4.89
N LEU A 162 13.14 9.78 -4.68
CA LEU A 162 14.33 8.92 -4.75
C LEU A 162 14.33 7.91 -3.61
N LYS A 163 14.01 8.35 -2.39
CA LYS A 163 13.82 7.44 -1.25
C LYS A 163 12.69 6.46 -1.48
N SER A 164 11.60 6.88 -2.11
CA SER A 164 10.49 5.98 -2.45
C SER A 164 10.96 4.85 -3.37
N ARG A 165 11.74 5.16 -4.42
CA ARG A 165 12.32 4.14 -5.31
C ARG A 165 13.29 3.24 -4.57
N TYR A 166 14.18 3.82 -3.75
CA TYR A 166 15.11 3.04 -2.96
C TYR A 166 14.40 2.07 -2.00
N VAL A 167 13.38 2.55 -1.29
CA VAL A 167 12.55 1.71 -0.40
C VAL A 167 11.85 0.60 -1.19
N LEU A 168 11.37 0.87 -2.40
CA LEU A 168 10.79 -0.16 -3.27
C LEU A 168 11.81 -1.28 -3.58
N GLY A 169 13.06 -0.92 -3.86
CA GLY A 169 14.16 -1.87 -4.09
C GLY A 169 14.51 -2.65 -2.83
N LEU A 170 14.79 -1.94 -1.74
CA LEU A 170 15.15 -2.52 -0.46
C LEU A 170 14.09 -3.54 0.00
N MET A 171 12.82 -3.15 0.01
CA MET A 171 11.73 -3.98 0.52
C MET A 171 11.43 -5.20 -0.37
N ASN A 172 11.80 -5.17 -1.64
CA ASN A 172 11.70 -6.33 -2.54
C ASN A 172 12.94 -7.23 -2.52
N SER A 173 13.97 -6.88 -1.76
CA SER A 173 15.24 -7.59 -1.66
C SER A 173 15.20 -8.79 -0.71
N VAL A 174 16.23 -9.61 -0.76
CA VAL A 174 16.46 -10.71 0.19
C VAL A 174 16.80 -10.19 1.59
N VAL A 175 17.37 -8.98 1.69
CA VAL A 175 17.72 -8.35 2.97
C VAL A 175 16.46 -7.99 3.75
N ALA A 176 15.50 -7.31 3.11
CA ALA A 176 14.22 -6.99 3.76
C ALA A 176 13.42 -8.25 4.11
N LYS A 177 13.50 -9.31 3.28
CA LYS A 177 12.91 -10.61 3.62
C LYS A 177 13.49 -11.17 4.91
N ALA A 178 14.82 -11.08 5.10
CA ALA A 178 15.48 -11.52 6.33
C ALA A 178 15.01 -10.71 7.55
N PHE A 179 14.93 -9.39 7.44
CA PHE A 179 14.41 -8.52 8.51
C PHE A 179 12.93 -8.81 8.83
N LEU A 180 12.10 -8.99 7.81
CA LEU A 180 10.69 -9.31 8.00
C LEU A 180 10.47 -10.66 8.67
N ASN A 181 11.27 -11.66 8.39
CA ASN A 181 11.20 -12.97 9.07
C ASN A 181 11.47 -12.85 10.57
N VAL A 182 12.26 -11.87 10.99
CA VAL A 182 12.49 -11.56 12.41
C VAL A 182 11.31 -10.81 13.03
N LEU A 183 10.83 -9.76 12.33
CA LEU A 183 9.78 -8.87 12.84
C LEU A 183 8.39 -9.51 12.78
N ASN A 184 8.17 -10.39 11.83
CA ASN A 184 6.87 -10.99 11.54
C ASN A 184 6.99 -12.42 10.98
N PRO A 185 7.03 -13.45 11.83
CA PRO A 185 7.10 -14.84 11.40
C PRO A 185 5.75 -15.36 10.85
N THR A 186 4.81 -14.49 10.53
CA THR A 186 3.47 -14.84 10.02
C THR A 186 3.26 -14.37 8.59
N PHE A 187 2.18 -14.83 7.96
CA PHE A 187 1.78 -14.39 6.61
C PHE A 187 1.03 -13.04 6.59
N ASN A 188 0.80 -12.42 7.75
CA ASN A 188 0.04 -11.16 7.87
C ASN A 188 1.00 -9.98 8.08
N PHE A 189 1.30 -9.25 7.03
CA PHE A 189 2.20 -8.10 7.07
C PHE A 189 1.47 -6.83 7.53
N GLN A 190 1.47 -6.61 8.85
CA GLN A 190 0.83 -5.43 9.43
C GLN A 190 1.67 -4.16 9.20
N PRO A 191 1.03 -2.97 9.10
CA PRO A 191 1.75 -1.69 8.93
C PRO A 191 2.87 -1.48 9.95
N LYS A 192 2.67 -1.86 11.21
CA LYS A 192 3.69 -1.74 12.26
C LYS A 192 4.94 -2.59 12.00
N ASN A 193 4.77 -3.79 11.41
CA ASN A 193 5.91 -4.65 11.08
C ASN A 193 6.75 -4.03 9.97
N ILE A 194 6.08 -3.47 8.96
CA ILE A 194 6.75 -2.79 7.84
C ILE A 194 7.43 -1.49 8.30
N ALA A 195 6.75 -0.71 9.15
CA ALA A 195 7.33 0.50 9.73
C ALA A 195 8.62 0.23 10.53
N SER A 196 8.74 -0.95 11.15
CA SER A 196 9.91 -1.33 11.96
C SER A 196 11.07 -1.93 11.16
N VAL A 197 10.97 -2.08 9.84
CA VAL A 197 12.08 -2.58 9.01
C VAL A 197 13.19 -1.53 8.98
N PRO A 198 14.44 -1.90 9.30
CA PRO A 198 15.58 -0.98 9.23
C PRO A 198 15.80 -0.45 7.80
N PHE A 199 16.08 0.83 7.70
CA PHE A 199 16.48 1.48 6.47
C PHE A 199 17.99 1.67 6.46
N VAL A 200 18.65 0.97 5.56
CA VAL A 200 20.09 1.09 5.31
C VAL A 200 20.27 1.47 3.86
N GLU A 201 20.90 2.61 3.63
CA GLU A 201 21.15 3.12 2.28
C GLU A 201 22.60 2.85 1.88
N ASN A 202 22.78 2.27 0.71
CA ASN A 202 24.07 2.05 0.07
C ASN A 202 23.88 2.02 -1.44
N GLU A 203 24.80 2.66 -2.19
CA GLU A 203 24.76 2.72 -3.66
C GLU A 203 23.38 3.10 -4.22
N ALA A 204 22.79 4.19 -3.67
CA ALA A 204 21.40 4.57 -3.92
C ALA A 204 21.09 4.76 -5.41
N GLU A 205 22.00 5.36 -6.17
CA GLU A 205 21.82 5.61 -7.61
C GLU A 205 21.69 4.29 -8.39
N LEU A 206 22.55 3.31 -8.12
CA LEU A 206 22.49 2.00 -8.76
C LEU A 206 21.20 1.24 -8.40
N VAL A 207 20.80 1.30 -7.12
CA VAL A 207 19.54 0.67 -6.67
C VAL A 207 18.33 1.28 -7.38
N VAL A 208 18.30 2.61 -7.51
CA VAL A 208 17.20 3.32 -8.19
C VAL A 208 17.15 2.95 -9.68
N GLU A 209 18.28 2.90 -10.37
CA GLU A 209 18.35 2.48 -11.77
C GLU A 209 17.80 1.05 -11.97
N LEU A 210 18.21 0.12 -11.11
CA LEU A 210 17.69 -1.25 -11.13
C LEU A 210 16.20 -1.33 -10.86
N VAL A 211 15.69 -0.53 -9.94
CA VAL A 211 14.25 -0.43 -9.63
C VAL A 211 13.46 0.09 -10.83
N ASP A 212 13.92 1.15 -11.48
CA ASP A 212 13.25 1.72 -12.66
C ASP A 212 13.18 0.69 -13.79
N CYS A 213 14.25 -0.10 -14.00
CA CYS A 213 14.24 -1.20 -14.96
C CYS A 213 13.21 -2.28 -14.60
N GLN A 214 13.14 -2.69 -13.34
CA GLN A 214 12.19 -3.71 -12.86
C GLN A 214 10.75 -3.24 -12.91
N GLU A 215 10.48 -1.97 -12.58
CA GLU A 215 9.14 -1.37 -12.73
C GLU A 215 8.71 -1.36 -14.20
N HIS A 216 9.61 -0.97 -15.11
CA HIS A 216 9.33 -0.95 -16.55
C HIS A 216 8.96 -2.34 -17.09
N ILE A 217 9.77 -3.35 -16.77
CA ILE A 217 9.53 -4.74 -17.20
C ILE A 217 8.19 -5.24 -16.63
N SER A 218 7.93 -4.98 -15.34
CA SER A 218 6.69 -5.41 -14.67
C SER A 218 5.46 -4.71 -15.23
N LYS A 219 5.61 -3.43 -15.65
CA LYS A 219 4.55 -2.69 -16.31
C LYS A 219 4.26 -3.26 -17.70
N MET A 220 5.28 -3.50 -18.52
CA MET A 220 5.09 -4.13 -19.82
C MET A 220 4.38 -5.49 -19.73
N GLU A 221 4.76 -6.29 -18.73
CA GLU A 221 4.13 -7.60 -18.48
C GLU A 221 2.68 -7.45 -18.02
N TRP A 222 2.37 -6.44 -17.20
CA TRP A 222 1.01 -6.13 -16.79
C TRP A 222 0.16 -5.68 -17.98
N ASP A 223 0.61 -4.68 -18.69
CA ASP A 223 -0.10 -4.09 -19.84
C ASP A 223 -0.34 -5.12 -20.98
N SER A 224 0.48 -6.16 -21.09
CA SER A 224 0.31 -7.22 -22.09
C SER A 224 -0.83 -8.21 -21.77
N ARG A 225 -1.40 -8.16 -20.57
CA ARG A 225 -2.48 -9.04 -20.11
C ARG A 225 -3.85 -8.37 -20.07
N GLU A 226 -3.87 -7.04 -20.19
CA GLU A 226 -5.07 -6.22 -20.26
C GLU A 226 -5.47 -5.93 -21.71
#